data_3a7ebd7538301c53beafef16ae7e1c3a
#
_entry.id   3a7ebd7538301c53beafef16ae7e1c3a
#
_cell.length_a   1.000
_cell.length_b   1.000
_cell.length_c   1.000
_cell.angle_alpha   90.00
_cell.angle_beta   90.00
_cell.angle_gamma   90.00
#
_symmetry.space_group_name_H-M   'P 1'
#
loop_
_entity.id
_entity.type
_entity.pdbx_description
1 polymer ?
#
loop_
_entity_poly.entity_id
_entity_poly.type
_entity_poly.pdbx_seq_one_letter_code
_entity_poly.pdbx_strand_id
1 'polypeptide(L)'
;MNAILKGFSFVVYGVEKAVAHICSLLFSIMIVSVFSEIVLRSLFRASLIWSSELATYCFMWLTFLGSAIGVLRMTHLTADLLYKWVPEGHIVGKILEWFQLVLIAILGWVFVKYGIVFVEKGMSRMSYALGIPTGYNMMLIVVTGVLYMLNAVYLLIVKLIGWENGHD
;
A
#
# COMPACT_ATOMS: atom_id res chain seq x y z
N MET A 1 11.02 26.69 4.00
CA MET A 1 10.60 25.35 3.49
C MET A 1 11.04 25.24 2.04
N ASN A 2 12.11 24.47 1.80
CA ASN A 2 12.85 24.45 0.53
C ASN A 2 11.99 24.01 -0.65
N ALA A 3 12.18 24.61 -1.84
CA ALA A 3 11.43 24.31 -3.07
C ALA A 3 11.46 22.82 -3.42
N ILE A 4 12.56 22.14 -3.09
CA ILE A 4 12.73 20.69 -3.28
C ILE A 4 11.72 19.88 -2.47
N LEU A 5 11.47 20.25 -1.21
CA LEU A 5 10.47 19.60 -0.35
C LEU A 5 9.06 19.75 -0.89
N LYS A 6 8.70 20.95 -1.35
CA LYS A 6 7.39 21.20 -1.97
C LYS A 6 7.19 20.37 -3.24
N GLY A 7 8.24 20.25 -4.08
CA GLY A 7 8.19 19.43 -5.26
C GLY A 7 8.03 17.93 -4.93
N PHE A 8 8.80 17.44 -3.97
CA PHE A 8 8.76 16.04 -3.59
C PHE A 8 7.45 15.64 -2.87
N SER A 9 6.96 16.50 -1.98
CA SER A 9 5.64 16.29 -1.34
C SER A 9 4.51 16.28 -2.37
N PHE A 10 4.55 17.17 -3.38
CA PHE A 10 3.56 17.17 -4.44
C PHE A 10 3.52 15.84 -5.21
N VAL A 11 4.69 15.26 -5.50
CA VAL A 11 4.78 13.94 -6.17
C VAL A 11 4.22 12.84 -5.27
N VAL A 12 4.61 12.78 -4.01
CA VAL A 12 4.16 11.74 -3.07
C VAL A 12 2.64 11.80 -2.87
N TYR A 13 2.09 12.98 -2.62
CA TYR A 13 0.63 13.15 -2.48
C TYR A 13 -0.12 12.93 -3.80
N GLY A 14 0.49 13.26 -4.94
CA GLY A 14 -0.06 12.94 -6.26
C GLY A 14 -0.18 11.44 -6.49
N VAL A 15 0.88 10.68 -6.16
CA VAL A 15 0.89 9.21 -6.21
C VAL A 15 -0.13 8.63 -5.24
N GLU A 16 -0.19 9.11 -3.99
CA GLU A 16 -1.18 8.68 -3.00
C GLU A 16 -2.61 8.85 -3.53
N LYS A 17 -2.91 10.03 -4.09
CA LYS A 17 -4.23 10.32 -4.65
C LYS A 17 -4.57 9.40 -5.83
N ALA A 18 -3.62 9.14 -6.71
CA ALA A 18 -3.79 8.20 -7.82
C ALA A 18 -4.07 6.78 -7.31
N VAL A 19 -3.28 6.30 -6.35
CA VAL A 19 -3.48 4.98 -5.72
C VAL A 19 -4.83 4.89 -5.04
N ALA A 20 -5.28 5.94 -4.34
CA ALA A 20 -6.60 5.98 -3.71
C ALA A 20 -7.74 5.86 -4.72
N HIS A 21 -7.63 6.51 -5.89
CA HIS A 21 -8.62 6.36 -6.96
C HIS A 21 -8.63 4.95 -7.55
N ILE A 22 -7.44 4.34 -7.75
CA ILE A 22 -7.33 2.95 -8.20
C ILE A 22 -7.98 2.01 -7.18
N CYS A 23 -7.74 2.20 -5.88
CA CYS A 23 -8.39 1.42 -4.82
C CYS A 23 -9.91 1.57 -4.85
N SER A 24 -10.43 2.79 -5.04
CA SER A 24 -11.87 3.02 -5.16
C SER A 24 -12.49 2.30 -6.36
N LEU A 25 -11.80 2.31 -7.51
CA LEU A 25 -12.23 1.60 -8.71
C LEU A 25 -12.23 0.08 -8.49
N LEU A 26 -11.15 -0.48 -7.95
CA LEU A 26 -11.04 -1.91 -7.65
C LEU A 26 -12.11 -2.37 -6.66
N PHE A 27 -12.40 -1.56 -5.65
CA PHE A 27 -13.46 -1.84 -4.69
C PHE A 27 -14.84 -1.88 -5.36
N SER A 28 -15.11 -0.92 -6.25
CA SER A 28 -16.37 -0.90 -7.02
C SER A 28 -16.52 -2.14 -7.92
N ILE A 29 -15.45 -2.51 -8.64
CA ILE A 29 -15.42 -3.71 -9.48
C ILE A 29 -15.67 -4.97 -8.63
N MET A 30 -15.02 -5.07 -7.48
CA MET A 30 -15.19 -6.20 -6.56
C MET A 30 -16.65 -6.32 -6.09
N ILE A 31 -17.28 -5.22 -5.67
CA ILE A 31 -18.69 -5.23 -5.22
C ILE A 31 -19.61 -5.65 -6.36
N VAL A 32 -19.47 -5.05 -7.54
CA VAL A 32 -20.31 -5.37 -8.70
C VAL A 32 -20.15 -6.83 -9.10
N SER A 33 -18.93 -7.35 -9.10
CA SER A 33 -18.64 -8.74 -9.45
C SER A 33 -19.33 -9.72 -8.48
N VAL A 34 -19.12 -9.52 -7.17
CA VAL A 34 -19.71 -10.38 -6.13
C VAL A 34 -21.24 -10.27 -6.12
N PHE A 35 -21.78 -9.06 -6.24
CA PHE A 35 -23.22 -8.85 -6.30
C PHE A 35 -23.86 -9.54 -7.51
N SER A 36 -23.22 -9.41 -8.68
CA SER A 36 -23.68 -10.08 -9.90
C SER A 36 -23.69 -11.60 -9.75
N GLU A 37 -22.67 -12.18 -9.11
CA GLU A 37 -22.63 -13.61 -8.83
C GLU A 37 -23.79 -14.05 -7.94
N ILE A 38 -24.07 -13.33 -6.85
CA ILE A 38 -25.14 -13.64 -5.92
C ILE A 38 -26.49 -13.60 -6.64
N VAL A 39 -26.75 -12.57 -7.44
CA VAL A 39 -27.99 -12.40 -8.20
C VAL A 39 -28.18 -13.52 -9.21
N LEU A 40 -27.14 -13.82 -10.02
CA LEU A 40 -27.21 -14.87 -11.04
C LEU A 40 -27.38 -16.26 -10.41
N ARG A 41 -26.69 -16.52 -9.32
CA ARG A 41 -26.84 -17.80 -8.60
C ARG A 41 -28.22 -17.95 -7.99
N SER A 42 -28.78 -16.87 -7.41
CA SER A 42 -30.10 -16.90 -6.76
C SER A 42 -31.27 -17.02 -7.75
N LEU A 43 -31.25 -16.24 -8.83
CA LEU A 43 -32.35 -16.13 -9.78
C LEU A 43 -32.26 -17.18 -10.91
N PHE A 44 -31.04 -17.41 -11.41
CA PHE A 44 -30.84 -18.24 -12.62
C PHE A 44 -30.14 -19.57 -12.33
N ARG A 45 -29.78 -19.84 -11.06
CA ARG A 45 -28.97 -21.02 -10.65
C ARG A 45 -27.67 -21.17 -11.46
N ALA A 46 -27.17 -20.06 -12.04
CA ALA A 46 -25.95 -20.01 -12.79
C ALA A 46 -24.79 -19.51 -11.86
N SER A 47 -23.65 -20.20 -11.89
CA SER A 47 -22.47 -19.80 -11.11
C SER A 47 -21.44 -19.17 -12.03
N LEU A 48 -20.95 -17.99 -11.65
CA LEU A 48 -19.86 -17.29 -12.34
C LEU A 48 -18.53 -17.65 -11.66
N ILE A 49 -17.88 -18.71 -12.13
CA ILE A 49 -16.63 -19.20 -11.53
C ILE A 49 -15.52 -18.12 -11.53
N TRP A 50 -15.48 -17.26 -12.56
CA TRP A 50 -14.50 -16.20 -12.69
C TRP A 50 -14.72 -15.03 -11.70
N SER A 51 -15.94 -14.84 -11.22
CA SER A 51 -16.30 -13.72 -10.34
C SER A 51 -15.58 -13.79 -9.00
N SER A 52 -15.52 -14.94 -8.38
CA SER A 52 -14.83 -15.14 -7.10
C SER A 52 -13.31 -14.94 -7.21
N GLU A 53 -12.73 -15.35 -8.34
CA GLU A 53 -11.30 -15.15 -8.58
C GLU A 53 -10.97 -13.68 -8.84
N LEU A 54 -11.80 -12.99 -9.65
CA LEU A 54 -11.68 -11.56 -9.88
C LEU A 54 -11.80 -10.76 -8.57
N ALA A 55 -12.79 -11.11 -7.75
CA ALA A 55 -12.97 -10.47 -6.44
C ALA A 55 -11.74 -10.66 -5.53
N THR A 56 -11.17 -11.87 -5.52
CA THR A 56 -9.94 -12.17 -4.77
C THR A 56 -8.76 -11.32 -5.25
N TYR A 57 -8.59 -11.16 -6.57
CA TYR A 57 -7.53 -10.33 -7.14
C TYR A 57 -7.71 -8.85 -6.77
N CYS A 58 -8.94 -8.33 -6.94
CA CYS A 58 -9.25 -6.96 -6.52
C CYS A 58 -8.99 -6.75 -5.03
N PHE A 59 -9.37 -7.72 -4.18
CA PHE A 59 -9.14 -7.65 -2.74
C PHE A 59 -7.66 -7.63 -2.38
N MET A 60 -6.85 -8.47 -3.02
CA MET A 60 -5.39 -8.47 -2.83
C MET A 60 -4.78 -7.11 -3.19
N TRP A 61 -5.11 -6.58 -4.39
CA TRP A 61 -4.64 -5.25 -4.81
C TRP A 61 -5.08 -4.14 -3.86
N LEU A 62 -6.33 -4.17 -3.40
CA LEU A 62 -6.87 -3.22 -2.42
C LEU A 62 -6.09 -3.26 -1.10
N THR A 63 -5.82 -4.47 -0.59
CA THR A 63 -5.13 -4.64 0.68
C THR A 63 -3.70 -4.10 0.61
N PHE A 64 -2.97 -4.46 -0.43
CA PHE A 64 -1.57 -4.06 -0.58
C PHE A 64 -1.42 -2.56 -0.91
N LEU A 65 -2.18 -2.04 -1.86
CA LEU A 65 -2.15 -0.61 -2.20
C LEU A 65 -2.70 0.25 -1.05
N GLY A 66 -3.76 -0.20 -0.40
CA GLY A 66 -4.34 0.47 0.77
C GLY A 66 -3.36 0.53 1.94
N SER A 67 -2.57 -0.53 2.16
CA SER A 67 -1.53 -0.53 3.19
C SER A 67 -0.43 0.51 2.91
N ALA A 68 -0.07 0.73 1.62
CA ALA A 68 0.91 1.74 1.26
C ALA A 68 0.42 3.17 1.54
N ILE A 69 -0.87 3.44 1.31
CA ILE A 69 -1.51 4.71 1.71
C ILE A 69 -1.56 4.81 3.24
N GLY A 70 -1.92 3.71 3.92
CA GLY A 70 -1.97 3.63 5.38
C GLY A 70 -0.64 3.98 6.04
N VAL A 71 0.47 3.48 5.50
CA VAL A 71 1.81 3.79 5.99
C VAL A 71 2.09 5.29 5.95
N LEU A 72 1.75 5.98 4.86
CA LEU A 72 1.96 7.42 4.74
C LEU A 72 1.12 8.22 5.75
N ARG A 73 -0.14 7.80 5.98
CA ARG A 73 -1.07 8.47 6.90
C ARG A 73 -0.88 8.06 8.35
N MET A 74 -0.56 6.79 8.62
CA MET A 74 -0.36 6.28 9.99
C MET A 74 0.86 6.86 10.67
N THR A 75 1.85 7.37 9.95
CA THR A 75 2.99 8.04 10.56
C THR A 75 2.56 9.24 11.41
N HIS A 76 1.54 9.97 10.94
CA HIS A 76 0.94 11.06 11.73
C HIS A 76 0.07 10.52 12.87
N LEU A 77 -0.73 9.47 12.62
CA LEU A 77 -1.65 8.92 13.62
C LEU A 77 -0.92 8.19 14.74
N THR A 78 0.16 7.47 14.42
CA THR A 78 0.96 6.74 15.42
C THR A 78 1.74 7.72 16.30
N ALA A 79 2.22 8.82 15.74
CA ALA A 79 2.81 9.89 16.51
C ALA A 79 1.76 10.46 17.50
N ASP A 80 0.57 10.85 17.01
CA ASP A 80 -0.49 11.41 17.84
C ASP A 80 -0.99 10.47 18.94
N LEU A 81 -1.08 9.15 18.66
CA LEU A 81 -1.49 8.15 19.67
C LEU A 81 -0.39 7.88 20.70
N LEU A 82 0.87 7.83 20.27
CA LEU A 82 2.01 7.66 21.17
C LEU A 82 2.23 8.87 22.05
N TYR A 83 2.05 10.09 21.52
CA TYR A 83 2.13 11.32 22.30
C TYR A 83 1.02 11.44 23.36
N LYS A 84 -0.10 10.75 23.16
CA LYS A 84 -1.18 10.69 24.16
C LYS A 84 -0.84 9.84 25.37
N TRP A 85 0.08 8.87 25.23
CA TRP A 85 0.55 7.95 26.29
C TRP A 85 1.95 8.28 26.80
N VAL A 86 2.76 8.95 25.97
CA VAL A 86 4.13 9.37 26.31
C VAL A 86 4.21 10.88 26.15
N PRO A 87 4.55 11.65 27.20
CA PRO A 87 4.63 13.11 27.14
C PRO A 87 5.56 13.58 26.01
N GLU A 88 5.18 14.68 25.35
CA GLU A 88 5.96 15.30 24.28
C GLU A 88 7.41 15.55 24.73
N GLY A 89 8.37 15.13 23.89
CA GLY A 89 9.80 15.30 24.18
C GLY A 89 10.51 14.06 24.73
N HIS A 90 9.82 12.96 25.05
CA HIS A 90 10.50 11.74 25.51
C HIS A 90 11.29 11.06 24.39
N ILE A 91 12.55 10.67 24.72
CA ILE A 91 13.46 9.90 23.85
C ILE A 91 12.78 8.63 23.27
N VAL A 92 11.86 8.02 24.03
CA VAL A 92 11.10 6.83 23.62
C VAL A 92 10.24 7.07 22.37
N GLY A 93 9.58 8.23 22.25
CA GLY A 93 8.79 8.58 21.07
C GLY A 93 9.67 8.68 19.81
N LYS A 94 10.81 9.36 19.92
CA LYS A 94 11.78 9.48 18.82
C LYS A 94 12.34 8.11 18.39
N ILE A 95 12.67 7.24 19.33
CA ILE A 95 13.15 5.87 19.03
C ILE A 95 12.11 5.06 18.28
N LEU A 96 10.83 5.10 18.70
CA LEU A 96 9.74 4.38 18.05
C LEU A 96 9.50 4.86 16.61
N GLU A 97 9.56 6.16 16.37
CA GLU A 97 9.43 6.72 15.02
C GLU A 97 10.59 6.29 14.10
N TRP A 98 11.83 6.29 14.59
CA TRP A 98 12.97 5.79 13.82
C TRP A 98 12.87 4.29 13.55
N PHE A 99 12.44 3.52 14.53
CA PHE A 99 12.20 2.09 14.41
C PHE A 99 11.15 1.78 13.34
N GLN A 100 10.03 2.52 13.34
CA GLN A 100 8.99 2.40 12.32
C GLN A 100 9.51 2.71 10.92
N LEU A 101 10.29 3.78 10.76
CA LEU A 101 10.89 4.16 9.47
C LEU A 101 11.78 3.04 8.92
N VAL A 102 12.63 2.49 9.78
CA VAL A 102 13.53 1.38 9.42
C VAL A 102 12.74 0.13 9.03
N LEU A 103 11.68 -0.20 9.77
CA LEU A 103 10.81 -1.33 9.43
C LEU A 103 10.14 -1.17 8.06
N ILE A 104 9.60 0.02 7.75
CA ILE A 104 8.98 0.31 6.45
C ILE A 104 9.99 0.16 5.33
N ALA A 105 11.21 0.68 5.51
CA ALA A 105 12.28 0.57 4.52
C ALA A 105 12.70 -0.89 4.28
N ILE A 106 12.86 -1.68 5.34
CA ILE A 106 13.20 -3.11 5.25
C ILE A 106 12.08 -3.88 4.55
N LEU A 107 10.80 -3.65 4.93
CA LEU A 107 9.66 -4.29 4.28
C LEU A 107 9.57 -3.94 2.80
N GLY A 108 9.77 -2.67 2.46
CA GLY A 108 9.80 -2.22 1.06
C GLY A 108 10.87 -2.94 0.26
N TRP A 109 12.08 -3.03 0.80
CA TRP A 109 13.19 -3.73 0.15
C TRP A 109 12.92 -5.24 -0.01
N VAL A 110 12.41 -5.89 1.02
CA VAL A 110 12.03 -7.32 0.99
C VAL A 110 10.96 -7.57 -0.05
N PHE A 111 9.92 -6.71 -0.12
CA PHE A 111 8.84 -6.84 -1.09
C PHE A 111 9.32 -6.67 -2.53
N VAL A 112 10.23 -5.73 -2.80
CA VAL A 112 10.81 -5.58 -4.13
C VAL A 112 11.67 -6.80 -4.48
N LYS A 113 12.61 -7.16 -3.61
CA LYS A 113 13.57 -8.25 -3.88
C LYS A 113 12.88 -9.60 -4.11
N TYR A 114 12.02 -10.00 -3.17
CA TYR A 114 11.34 -11.29 -3.25
C TYR A 114 10.10 -11.25 -4.14
N GLY A 115 9.45 -10.09 -4.25
CA GLY A 115 8.32 -9.89 -5.14
C GLY A 115 8.65 -10.20 -6.60
N ILE A 116 9.85 -9.82 -7.09
CA ILE A 116 10.30 -10.13 -8.45
C ILE A 116 10.35 -11.65 -8.65
N VAL A 117 10.90 -12.39 -7.70
CA VAL A 117 10.98 -13.87 -7.75
C VAL A 117 9.58 -14.50 -7.74
N PHE A 118 8.63 -13.91 -6.97
CA PHE A 118 7.25 -14.37 -6.95
C PHE A 118 6.54 -14.11 -8.28
N VAL A 119 6.76 -12.96 -8.90
CA VAL A 119 6.22 -12.64 -10.23
C VAL A 119 6.73 -13.63 -11.27
N GLU A 120 8.04 -13.89 -11.32
CA GLU A 120 8.62 -14.87 -12.25
C GLU A 120 7.99 -16.26 -12.12
N LYS A 121 7.87 -16.76 -10.90
CA LYS A 121 7.24 -18.06 -10.63
C LYS A 121 5.74 -18.05 -10.93
N GLY A 122 5.08 -16.92 -10.71
CA GLY A 122 3.66 -16.74 -11.00
C GLY A 122 3.34 -16.69 -12.50
N MET A 123 4.28 -16.23 -13.34
CA MET A 123 4.08 -16.20 -14.79
C MET A 123 3.95 -17.61 -15.40
N SER A 124 4.53 -18.63 -14.78
CA SER A 124 4.41 -20.02 -15.20
C SER A 124 3.09 -20.70 -14.77
N ARG A 125 2.26 -20.03 -13.97
CA ARG A 125 1.01 -20.57 -13.44
C ARG A 125 -0.18 -19.80 -14.01
N MET A 126 -1.12 -20.53 -14.61
CA MET A 126 -2.37 -19.95 -15.08
C MET A 126 -3.40 -19.94 -13.95
N SER A 127 -4.18 -18.88 -13.92
CA SER A 127 -5.40 -18.76 -13.11
C SER A 127 -6.43 -19.76 -13.59
N TYR A 128 -7.17 -20.35 -12.66
CA TYR A 128 -8.11 -21.42 -12.97
C TYR A 128 -9.34 -20.93 -13.74
N ALA A 129 -9.92 -19.80 -13.36
CA ALA A 129 -11.16 -19.30 -13.94
C ALA A 129 -10.94 -18.19 -14.97
N LEU A 130 -9.94 -17.31 -14.76
CA LEU A 130 -9.67 -16.20 -15.66
C LEU A 130 -8.71 -16.56 -16.80
N GLY A 131 -7.95 -17.66 -16.69
CA GLY A 131 -7.00 -18.09 -17.72
C GLY A 131 -5.83 -17.16 -17.95
N ILE A 132 -5.53 -16.24 -17.02
CA ILE A 132 -4.42 -15.30 -17.06
C ILE A 132 -3.27 -15.77 -16.15
N PRO A 133 -2.00 -15.46 -16.47
CA PRO A 133 -0.88 -15.78 -15.59
C PRO A 133 -1.03 -15.14 -14.21
N THR A 134 -0.90 -15.92 -13.14
CA THR A 134 -1.03 -15.41 -11.76
C THR A 134 0.07 -14.41 -11.39
N GLY A 135 1.16 -14.39 -12.16
CA GLY A 135 2.24 -13.42 -12.01
C GLY A 135 1.76 -11.97 -12.09
N TYR A 136 0.74 -11.66 -12.91
CA TYR A 136 0.17 -10.32 -12.97
C TYR A 136 -0.43 -9.89 -11.63
N ASN A 137 -1.08 -10.80 -10.92
CA ASN A 137 -1.57 -10.50 -9.60
C ASN A 137 -0.43 -10.34 -8.58
N MET A 138 0.66 -11.09 -8.72
CA MET A 138 1.82 -10.99 -7.83
C MET A 138 2.64 -9.72 -8.03
N MET A 139 2.49 -8.99 -9.14
CA MET A 139 3.10 -7.67 -9.35
C MET A 139 2.73 -6.67 -8.26
N LEU A 140 1.58 -6.84 -7.61
CA LEU A 140 1.14 -6.00 -6.50
C LEU A 140 2.19 -5.92 -5.39
N ILE A 141 2.92 -7.01 -5.11
CA ILE A 141 3.95 -7.05 -4.06
C ILE A 141 5.10 -6.10 -4.41
N VAL A 142 5.55 -6.14 -5.67
CA VAL A 142 6.63 -5.27 -6.16
C VAL A 142 6.19 -3.80 -6.14
N VAL A 143 4.99 -3.52 -6.66
CA VAL A 143 4.43 -2.16 -6.67
C VAL A 143 4.32 -1.59 -5.26
N THR A 144 3.78 -2.38 -4.33
CA THR A 144 3.66 -1.97 -2.93
C THR A 144 5.02 -1.76 -2.27
N GLY A 145 6.00 -2.63 -2.58
CA GLY A 145 7.37 -2.49 -2.10
C GLY A 145 8.01 -1.17 -2.55
N VAL A 146 7.81 -0.80 -3.82
CA VAL A 146 8.27 0.50 -4.36
C VAL A 146 7.59 1.67 -3.65
N LEU A 147 6.27 1.59 -3.42
CA LEU A 147 5.53 2.62 -2.69
C LEU A 147 6.02 2.75 -1.24
N TYR A 148 6.33 1.64 -0.56
CA TYR A 148 6.91 1.68 0.78
C TYR A 148 8.28 2.34 0.80
N MET A 149 9.16 2.05 -0.15
CA MET A 149 10.46 2.70 -0.26
C MET A 149 10.32 4.21 -0.52
N LEU A 150 9.40 4.59 -1.40
CA LEU A 150 9.12 6.00 -1.70
C LEU A 150 8.61 6.74 -0.45
N ASN A 151 7.69 6.12 0.30
CA ASN A 151 7.18 6.67 1.55
C ASN A 151 8.27 6.76 2.62
N ALA A 152 9.14 5.74 2.74
CA ALA A 152 10.25 5.75 3.69
C ALA A 152 11.25 6.89 3.40
N VAL A 153 11.59 7.10 2.13
CA VAL A 153 12.47 8.21 1.70
C VAL A 153 11.82 9.56 2.01
N TYR A 154 10.52 9.71 1.71
CA TYR A 154 9.78 10.94 2.01
C TYR A 154 9.80 11.27 3.50
N LEU A 155 9.46 10.29 4.33
CA LEU A 155 9.44 10.45 5.79
C LEU A 155 10.83 10.76 6.36
N LEU A 156 11.87 10.13 5.81
CA LEU A 156 13.26 10.40 6.20
C LEU A 156 13.65 11.85 5.89
N ILE A 157 13.34 12.35 4.70
CA ILE A 157 13.63 13.71 4.29
C ILE A 157 12.89 14.72 5.18
N VAL A 158 11.59 14.51 5.42
CA VAL A 158 10.78 15.39 6.28
C VAL A 158 11.36 15.43 7.69
N LYS A 159 11.80 14.27 8.20
CA LYS A 159 12.34 14.15 9.56
C LYS A 159 13.72 14.82 9.71
N LEU A 160 14.59 14.68 8.71
CA LEU A 160 15.92 15.33 8.71
C LEU A 160 15.79 16.86 8.67
N ILE A 161 14.87 17.39 7.86
CA ILE A 161 14.67 18.85 7.74
C ILE A 161 13.92 19.40 8.96
N GLY A 162 12.99 18.64 9.55
CA GLY A 162 12.35 18.99 10.82
C GLY A 162 13.34 19.02 11.98
N TRP A 163 14.40 18.21 11.95
CA TRP A 163 15.49 18.22 12.92
C TRP A 163 16.33 19.50 12.82
N GLU A 164 16.64 19.96 11.60
CA GLU A 164 17.44 21.19 11.39
C GLU A 164 16.72 22.45 11.89
N ASN A 165 15.39 22.53 11.73
CA ASN A 165 14.61 23.70 12.13
C ASN A 165 14.23 23.71 13.63
N GLY A 166 14.54 22.68 14.39
CA GLY A 166 14.26 22.56 15.83
C GLY A 166 15.46 22.87 16.74
N HIS A 167 16.60 23.24 16.17
CA HIS A 167 17.83 23.57 16.90
C HIS A 167 18.27 25.04 16.75
N ASP A 168 17.48 25.89 16.10
CA ASP A 168 17.59 27.35 16.11
C ASP A 168 16.53 27.94 17.06
#